data_184298e562f2b5b94f7109c97b743257
#
_entry.id   184298e562f2b5b94f7109c97b743257
#
_cell.length_a   1.000
_cell.length_b   1.000
_cell.length_c   1.000
_cell.angle_alpha   90.00
_cell.angle_beta   90.00
_cell.angle_gamma   90.00
#
_symmetry.space_group_name_H-M   'P 1'
#
loop_
_entity.id
_entity.type
_entity.pdbx_description
1 polymer ?
#
loop_
_entity_poly.entity_id
_entity_poly.type
_entity_poly.pdbx_seq_one_letter_code
_entity_poly.pdbx_strand_id
1 'polypeptide(L)'
;MLSISFELILLMALCLSLATVMQTLSGFGFGLLVVASFTLLDVLPLTATTFLVSLLGLVNSTTVVVKNRSSVKVPELKLMLYTGIPLMLLGFVLLEYMSSHLTHYLNFALGVSILLCCALMLIGRERTNKQSRPRSFLIAGGVSGLLGGLFSTSGPPLVFQCYKQSWSIEAIRSTLLAVFTIGGLVRVGIALFGTLPGLDIMFLIAAAIPLVLLVTHFARKLTPYVDAKWVRIIAIALLGLSGISLVATSAPGIF
;
A
#
# COMPACT_ATOMS: atom_id res chain seq x y z
N MET A 1 -9.63 -21.71 15.57
CA MET A 1 -8.72 -20.88 16.38
C MET A 1 -7.35 -20.98 15.75
N LEU A 2 -6.84 -19.89 15.18
CA LEU A 2 -5.45 -19.80 14.76
C LEU A 2 -4.58 -19.90 16.04
N SER A 3 -3.87 -21.01 16.23
CA SER A 3 -2.84 -21.11 17.27
C SER A 3 -1.64 -20.25 16.86
N ILE A 4 -1.81 -18.92 16.93
CA ILE A 4 -0.76 -17.97 16.57
C ILE A 4 0.27 -18.03 17.70
N SER A 5 1.49 -18.48 17.40
CA SER A 5 2.58 -18.48 18.37
C SER A 5 2.91 -17.04 18.79
N PHE A 6 3.39 -16.86 20.01
CA PHE A 6 3.81 -15.53 20.51
C PHE A 6 4.87 -14.89 19.59
N GLU A 7 5.77 -15.69 19.05
CA GLU A 7 6.78 -15.26 18.08
C GLU A 7 6.16 -14.67 16.80
N LEU A 8 5.10 -15.30 16.29
CA LEU A 8 4.41 -14.81 15.10
C LEU A 8 3.69 -13.48 15.36
N ILE A 9 3.07 -13.33 16.54
CA ILE A 9 2.45 -12.06 16.95
C ILE A 9 3.49 -10.94 17.01
N LEU A 10 4.65 -11.21 17.60
CA LEU A 10 5.75 -10.25 17.68
C LEU A 10 6.26 -9.86 16.29
N LEU A 11 6.44 -10.83 15.39
CA LEU A 11 6.86 -10.59 14.02
C LEU A 11 5.84 -9.76 13.24
N MET A 12 4.55 -10.08 13.38
CA MET A 12 3.46 -9.29 12.77
C MET A 12 3.45 -7.85 13.30
N ALA A 13 3.59 -7.66 14.61
CA ALA A 13 3.64 -6.33 15.21
C ALA A 13 4.85 -5.52 14.72
N LEU A 14 6.01 -6.17 14.55
CA LEU A 14 7.22 -5.55 14.00
C LEU A 14 7.01 -5.13 12.53
N CYS A 15 6.47 -6.03 11.69
CA CYS A 15 6.17 -5.74 10.29
C CYS A 15 5.17 -4.59 10.15
N LEU A 16 4.07 -4.61 10.93
CA LEU A 16 3.07 -3.55 10.94
C LEU A 16 3.65 -2.21 11.40
N SER A 17 4.50 -2.22 12.43
CA SER A 17 5.16 -1.02 12.94
C SER A 17 6.09 -0.42 11.89
N LEU A 18 6.94 -1.23 11.27
CA LEU A 18 7.85 -0.79 10.22
C LEU A 18 7.07 -0.22 9.02
N ALA A 19 6.04 -0.94 8.57
CA ALA A 19 5.19 -0.49 7.46
C ALA A 19 4.46 0.83 7.79
N THR A 20 3.99 1.00 9.03
CA THR A 20 3.34 2.23 9.51
C THR A 20 4.31 3.41 9.50
N VAL A 21 5.54 3.22 10.02
CA VAL A 21 6.58 4.25 9.98
C VAL A 21 6.87 4.64 8.53
N MET A 22 7.08 3.64 7.65
CA MET A 22 7.37 3.88 6.24
C MET A 22 6.27 4.70 5.56
N GLN A 23 5.01 4.32 5.72
CA GLN A 23 3.89 5.07 5.13
C GLN A 23 3.78 6.48 5.70
N THR A 24 3.94 6.64 7.01
CA THR A 24 3.84 7.94 7.67
C THR A 24 4.92 8.91 7.21
N LEU A 25 6.14 8.42 7.00
CA LEU A 25 7.30 9.24 6.59
C LEU A 25 7.31 9.51 5.08
N SER A 26 7.02 8.51 4.25
CA SER A 26 7.13 8.60 2.78
C SER A 26 5.80 8.89 2.08
N GLY A 27 4.66 8.62 2.72
CA GLY A 27 3.33 8.69 2.15
C GLY A 27 2.88 7.41 1.43
N PHE A 28 3.68 6.32 1.47
CA PHE A 28 3.38 5.04 0.80
C PHE A 28 4.12 3.88 1.48
N GLY A 29 3.92 2.65 1.00
CA GLY A 29 4.72 1.48 1.37
C GLY A 29 4.07 0.57 2.41
N PHE A 30 3.06 1.01 3.18
CA PHE A 30 2.38 0.17 4.17
C PHE A 30 1.85 -1.12 3.53
N GLY A 31 1.00 -0.98 2.51
CA GLY A 31 0.39 -2.13 1.84
C GLY A 31 1.43 -3.07 1.21
N LEU A 32 2.42 -2.50 0.51
CA LEU A 32 3.48 -3.29 -0.13
C LEU A 32 4.27 -4.11 0.88
N LEU A 33 4.70 -3.50 2.00
CA LEU A 33 5.49 -4.19 3.02
C LEU A 33 4.68 -5.26 3.74
N VAL A 34 3.45 -4.93 4.15
CA VAL A 34 2.60 -5.89 4.89
C VAL A 34 2.20 -7.04 3.98
N VAL A 35 1.70 -6.77 2.76
CA VAL A 35 1.29 -7.84 1.85
C VAL A 35 2.48 -8.72 1.48
N ALA A 36 3.62 -8.13 1.12
CA ALA A 36 4.82 -8.90 0.80
C ALA A 36 5.30 -9.77 1.97
N SER A 37 5.41 -9.19 3.17
CA SER A 37 5.88 -9.91 4.36
C SER A 37 4.92 -11.02 4.77
N PHE A 38 3.61 -10.75 4.79
CA PHE A 38 2.61 -11.72 5.23
C PHE A 38 2.43 -12.85 4.21
N THR A 39 2.56 -12.55 2.91
CA THR A 39 2.53 -13.58 1.85
C THR A 39 3.78 -14.45 1.89
N LEU A 40 4.97 -13.87 2.08
CA LEU A 40 6.23 -14.63 2.18
C LEU A 40 6.29 -15.53 3.41
N LEU A 41 5.74 -15.07 4.52
CA LEU A 41 5.74 -15.80 5.80
C LEU A 41 4.51 -16.72 5.96
N ASP A 42 3.64 -16.75 4.93
CA ASP A 42 2.37 -17.51 4.94
C ASP A 42 1.52 -17.28 6.21
N VAL A 43 1.50 -16.03 6.67
CA VAL A 43 0.84 -15.63 7.93
C VAL A 43 -0.69 -15.68 7.80
N LEU A 44 -1.19 -15.14 6.69
CA LEU A 44 -2.62 -15.04 6.38
C LEU A 44 -2.85 -15.20 4.86
N PRO A 45 -4.01 -15.74 4.45
CA PRO A 45 -4.43 -15.73 3.04
C PRO A 45 -4.38 -14.31 2.47
N LEU A 46 -4.04 -14.19 1.19
CA LEU A 46 -3.85 -12.88 0.54
C LEU A 46 -5.11 -12.00 0.63
N THR A 47 -6.30 -12.58 0.51
CA THR A 47 -7.59 -11.86 0.67
C THR A 47 -7.74 -11.25 2.06
N ALA A 48 -7.44 -12.00 3.11
CA ALA A 48 -7.46 -11.52 4.50
C ALA A 48 -6.39 -10.46 4.74
N THR A 49 -5.17 -10.68 4.23
CA THR A 49 -4.06 -9.72 4.32
C THR A 49 -4.42 -8.41 3.64
N THR A 50 -5.02 -8.44 2.45
CA THR A 50 -5.41 -7.23 1.73
C THR A 50 -6.53 -6.47 2.43
N PHE A 51 -7.46 -7.16 3.10
CA PHE A 51 -8.48 -6.52 3.94
C PHE A 51 -7.86 -5.83 5.16
N LEU A 52 -6.97 -6.52 5.90
CA LEU A 52 -6.21 -5.99 7.02
C LEU A 52 -5.44 -4.71 6.61
N VAL A 53 -4.72 -4.78 5.49
CA VAL A 53 -3.99 -3.63 4.93
C VAL A 53 -4.92 -2.47 4.60
N SER A 54 -6.09 -2.75 4.03
CA SER A 54 -7.06 -1.70 3.69
C SER A 54 -7.53 -0.95 4.92
N LEU A 55 -7.86 -1.68 5.99
CA LEU A 55 -8.40 -1.08 7.23
C LEU A 55 -7.30 -0.36 8.03
N LEU A 56 -6.17 -1.02 8.28
CA LEU A 56 -5.06 -0.41 9.03
C LEU A 56 -4.38 0.73 8.25
N GLY A 57 -4.25 0.59 6.93
CA GLY A 57 -3.76 1.64 6.05
C GLY A 57 -4.70 2.85 6.01
N LEU A 58 -6.03 2.62 6.05
CA LEU A 58 -7.04 3.67 6.19
C LEU A 58 -6.87 4.43 7.51
N VAL A 59 -6.72 3.72 8.63
CA VAL A 59 -6.49 4.33 9.95
C VAL A 59 -5.23 5.21 9.95
N ASN A 60 -4.12 4.68 9.44
CA ASN A 60 -2.87 5.41 9.34
C ASN A 60 -2.99 6.64 8.43
N SER A 61 -3.46 6.46 7.18
CA SER A 61 -3.53 7.54 6.19
C SER A 61 -4.49 8.64 6.63
N THR A 62 -5.66 8.31 7.18
CA THR A 62 -6.63 9.29 7.69
C THR A 62 -6.02 10.13 8.81
N THR A 63 -5.32 9.49 9.77
CA THR A 63 -4.69 10.19 10.90
C THR A 63 -3.68 11.26 10.43
N VAL A 64 -2.97 10.98 9.34
CA VAL A 64 -1.98 11.92 8.77
C VAL A 64 -2.65 12.99 7.91
N VAL A 65 -3.60 12.61 7.03
CA VAL A 65 -4.26 13.52 6.07
C VAL A 65 -5.09 14.60 6.77
N VAL A 66 -5.85 14.22 7.80
CA VAL A 66 -6.72 15.18 8.53
C VAL A 66 -5.93 16.36 9.06
N LYS A 67 -4.69 16.16 9.49
CA LYS A 67 -3.83 17.23 10.01
C LYS A 67 -3.13 18.06 8.93
N ASN A 68 -2.94 17.50 7.72
CA ASN A 68 -2.21 18.13 6.61
C ASN A 68 -3.11 18.34 5.37
N ARG A 69 -4.40 18.48 5.56
CA ARG A 69 -5.39 18.57 4.47
C ARG A 69 -5.17 19.76 3.52
N SER A 70 -4.60 20.85 4.02
CA SER A 70 -4.31 22.05 3.23
C SER A 70 -3.22 21.84 2.16
N SER A 71 -2.36 20.84 2.36
CA SER A 71 -1.27 20.50 1.43
C SER A 71 -1.70 19.54 0.31
N VAL A 72 -2.95 19.06 0.32
CA VAL A 72 -3.45 18.10 -0.68
C VAL A 72 -3.70 18.79 -2.02
N LYS A 73 -3.19 18.23 -3.11
CA LYS A 73 -3.42 18.68 -4.49
C LYS A 73 -4.75 18.11 -5.00
N VAL A 74 -5.84 18.83 -4.69
CA VAL A 74 -7.22 18.36 -4.95
C VAL A 74 -7.53 18.13 -6.43
N PRO A 75 -7.10 18.99 -7.39
CA PRO A 75 -7.36 18.75 -8.82
C PRO A 75 -6.78 17.43 -9.30
N GLU A 76 -5.52 17.16 -8.96
CA GLU A 76 -4.82 15.94 -9.37
C GLU A 76 -5.35 14.72 -8.61
N LEU A 77 -5.72 14.88 -7.34
CA LEU A 77 -6.41 13.84 -6.56
C LEU A 77 -7.68 13.37 -7.26
N LYS A 78 -8.53 14.30 -7.72
CA LYS A 78 -9.77 13.97 -8.44
C LYS A 78 -9.49 13.19 -9.72
N LEU A 79 -8.47 13.59 -10.51
CA LEU A 79 -8.08 12.88 -11.73
C LEU A 79 -7.64 11.44 -11.43
N MET A 80 -6.81 11.25 -10.40
CA MET A 80 -6.33 9.92 -10.00
C MET A 80 -7.47 9.03 -9.50
N LEU A 81 -8.43 9.57 -8.75
CA LEU A 81 -9.58 8.82 -8.23
C LEU A 81 -10.60 8.49 -9.33
N TYR A 82 -10.77 9.35 -10.32
CA TYR A 82 -11.74 9.17 -11.40
C TYR A 82 -11.52 7.86 -12.17
N THR A 83 -10.27 7.52 -12.46
CA THR A 83 -9.90 6.25 -13.09
C THR A 83 -9.54 5.17 -12.07
N GLY A 84 -9.02 5.58 -10.92
CA GLY A 84 -8.55 4.68 -9.88
C GLY A 84 -9.69 3.88 -9.24
N ILE A 85 -10.81 4.52 -8.91
CA ILE A 85 -11.93 3.82 -8.25
C ILE A 85 -12.55 2.75 -9.14
N PRO A 86 -12.94 2.99 -10.42
CA PRO A 86 -13.49 1.94 -11.27
C PRO A 86 -12.52 0.77 -11.48
N LEU A 87 -11.23 1.04 -11.72
CA LEU A 87 -10.25 -0.02 -11.92
C LEU A 87 -9.88 -0.73 -10.61
N MET A 88 -10.05 -0.09 -9.46
CA MET A 88 -9.92 -0.76 -8.16
C MET A 88 -11.06 -1.77 -7.93
N LEU A 89 -12.29 -1.45 -8.33
CA LEU A 89 -13.41 -2.39 -8.30
C LEU A 89 -13.11 -3.62 -9.17
N LEU A 90 -12.63 -3.40 -10.38
CA LEU A 90 -12.20 -4.49 -11.28
C LEU A 90 -11.10 -5.34 -10.64
N GLY A 91 -10.07 -4.69 -10.06
CA GLY A 91 -8.98 -5.39 -9.38
C GLY A 91 -9.45 -6.22 -8.18
N PHE A 92 -10.44 -5.75 -7.44
CA PHE A 92 -11.03 -6.48 -6.33
C PHE A 92 -11.76 -7.76 -6.82
N VAL A 93 -12.58 -7.65 -7.86
CA VAL A 93 -13.25 -8.81 -8.46
C VAL A 93 -12.23 -9.82 -9.00
N LEU A 94 -11.16 -9.34 -9.63
CA LEU A 94 -10.07 -10.21 -10.09
C LEU A 94 -9.35 -10.90 -8.94
N LEU A 95 -9.12 -10.21 -7.80
CA LEU A 95 -8.53 -10.82 -6.61
C LEU A 95 -9.38 -11.99 -6.11
N GLU A 96 -10.70 -11.80 -5.95
CA GLU A 96 -11.61 -12.85 -5.49
C GLU A 96 -11.61 -14.06 -6.43
N TYR A 97 -11.67 -13.83 -7.74
CA TYR A 97 -11.63 -14.89 -8.73
C TYR A 97 -10.30 -15.64 -8.73
N MET A 98 -9.18 -14.91 -8.74
CA MET A 98 -7.85 -15.51 -8.82
C MET A 98 -7.41 -16.20 -7.52
N SER A 99 -7.83 -15.70 -6.36
CA SER A 99 -7.46 -16.28 -5.07
C SER A 99 -7.98 -17.69 -4.87
N SER A 100 -9.09 -18.04 -5.52
CA SER A 100 -9.70 -19.38 -5.45
C SER A 100 -9.11 -20.38 -6.45
N HIS A 101 -8.51 -19.92 -7.56
CA HIS A 101 -8.11 -20.79 -8.66
C HIS A 101 -6.64 -20.63 -9.10
N LEU A 102 -6.03 -19.48 -8.87
CA LEU A 102 -4.76 -19.08 -9.49
C LEU A 102 -3.80 -18.40 -8.49
N THR A 103 -3.67 -18.91 -7.28
CA THR A 103 -2.88 -18.30 -6.20
C THR A 103 -1.40 -18.08 -6.59
N HIS A 104 -0.78 -19.04 -7.30
CA HIS A 104 0.63 -18.90 -7.75
C HIS A 104 0.79 -17.74 -8.73
N TYR A 105 -0.13 -17.59 -9.69
CA TYR A 105 -0.12 -16.46 -10.63
C TYR A 105 -0.33 -15.13 -9.93
N LEU A 106 -1.19 -15.11 -8.90
CA LEU A 106 -1.46 -13.91 -8.11
C LEU A 106 -0.22 -13.47 -7.31
N ASN A 107 0.46 -14.40 -6.64
CA ASN A 107 1.69 -14.13 -5.90
C ASN A 107 2.85 -13.71 -6.83
N PHE A 108 2.96 -14.32 -7.99
CA PHE A 108 3.93 -13.92 -9.03
C PHE A 108 3.66 -12.49 -9.51
N ALA A 109 2.39 -12.18 -9.85
CA ALA A 109 1.98 -10.84 -10.28
C ALA A 109 2.23 -9.79 -9.18
N LEU A 110 2.04 -10.15 -7.91
CA LEU A 110 2.40 -9.31 -6.76
C LEU A 110 3.91 -9.05 -6.73
N GLY A 111 4.74 -10.08 -6.82
CA GLY A 111 6.20 -9.94 -6.84
C GLY A 111 6.70 -9.06 -7.99
N VAL A 112 6.19 -9.29 -9.22
CA VAL A 112 6.50 -8.47 -10.40
C VAL A 112 6.07 -7.01 -10.20
N SER A 113 4.88 -6.78 -9.64
CA SER A 113 4.39 -5.41 -9.38
C SER A 113 5.25 -4.68 -8.34
N ILE A 114 5.75 -5.38 -7.32
CA ILE A 114 6.69 -4.83 -6.33
C ILE A 114 8.03 -4.46 -6.98
N LEU A 115 8.60 -5.34 -7.81
CA LEU A 115 9.85 -5.09 -8.51
C LEU A 115 9.72 -3.93 -9.49
N LEU A 116 8.60 -3.85 -10.22
CA LEU A 116 8.30 -2.70 -11.09
C LEU A 116 8.22 -1.39 -10.28
N CYS A 117 7.63 -1.46 -9.07
CA CYS A 117 7.63 -0.33 -8.14
C CYS A 117 9.04 0.13 -7.80
N CYS A 118 9.90 -0.80 -7.39
CA CYS A 118 11.28 -0.50 -7.05
C CYS A 118 12.01 0.14 -8.24
N ALA A 119 11.83 -0.42 -9.46
CA ALA A 119 12.41 0.13 -10.68
C ALA A 119 11.94 1.56 -10.97
N LEU A 120 10.62 1.81 -10.88
CA LEU A 120 10.06 3.15 -11.07
C LEU A 120 10.56 4.15 -10.03
N MET A 121 10.74 3.69 -8.78
CA MET A 121 11.32 4.53 -7.72
C MET A 121 12.80 4.84 -7.95
N LEU A 122 13.56 3.93 -8.55
CA LEU A 122 14.97 4.17 -8.91
C LEU A 122 15.12 5.13 -10.08
N ILE A 123 14.30 4.95 -11.13
CA ILE A 123 14.32 5.77 -12.35
C ILE A 123 13.78 7.18 -12.10
N GLY A 124 12.77 7.35 -11.27
CA GLY A 124 12.05 8.61 -11.03
C GLY A 124 12.86 9.69 -10.29
N ARG A 125 14.14 9.84 -10.56
CA ARG A 125 15.06 10.71 -9.84
C ARG A 125 15.02 12.19 -10.27
N GLU A 126 14.52 12.50 -11.47
CA GLU A 126 14.51 13.86 -11.99
C GLU A 126 13.14 14.51 -11.81
N ARG A 127 13.10 15.53 -10.92
CA ARG A 127 11.96 16.43 -10.82
C ARG A 127 11.86 17.25 -12.10
N THR A 128 10.75 17.11 -12.80
CA THR A 128 10.49 17.91 -13.99
C THR A 128 9.94 19.27 -13.55
N ASN A 129 10.56 20.37 -13.98
CA ASN A 129 10.06 21.73 -13.69
C ASN A 129 8.68 22.02 -14.34
N LYS A 130 8.22 21.17 -15.25
CA LYS A 130 6.90 21.27 -15.88
C LYS A 130 5.91 20.33 -15.22
N GLN A 131 4.75 20.87 -14.87
CA GLN A 131 3.61 20.07 -14.39
C GLN A 131 3.22 19.03 -15.45
N SER A 132 3.01 17.79 -15.03
CA SER A 132 2.58 16.71 -15.93
C SER A 132 1.17 16.98 -16.48
N ARG A 133 0.92 16.45 -17.69
CA ARG A 133 -0.40 16.56 -18.32
C ARG A 133 -1.46 15.80 -17.51
N PRO A 134 -2.73 16.23 -17.50
CA PRO A 134 -3.84 15.53 -16.80
C PRO A 134 -3.94 14.04 -17.13
N ARG A 135 -3.69 13.66 -18.39
CA ARG A 135 -3.67 12.27 -18.85
C ARG A 135 -2.72 11.37 -18.05
N SER A 136 -1.56 11.90 -17.62
CA SER A 136 -0.59 11.14 -16.83
C SER A 136 -1.13 10.78 -15.45
N PHE A 137 -1.93 11.66 -14.83
CA PHE A 137 -2.60 11.39 -13.55
C PHE A 137 -3.73 10.38 -13.71
N LEU A 138 -4.50 10.43 -14.81
CA LEU A 138 -5.52 9.44 -15.13
C LEU A 138 -4.91 8.04 -15.29
N ILE A 139 -3.82 7.91 -16.06
CA ILE A 139 -3.13 6.63 -16.27
C ILE A 139 -2.56 6.11 -14.93
N ALA A 140 -1.85 6.96 -14.18
CA ALA A 140 -1.30 6.58 -12.89
C ALA A 140 -2.39 6.16 -11.90
N GLY A 141 -3.51 6.89 -11.86
CA GLY A 141 -4.67 6.56 -11.05
C GLY A 141 -5.28 5.22 -11.43
N GLY A 142 -5.48 4.98 -12.72
CA GLY A 142 -6.07 3.74 -13.22
C GLY A 142 -5.22 2.50 -12.91
N VAL A 143 -3.92 2.53 -13.25
CA VAL A 143 -3.01 1.42 -12.97
C VAL A 143 -2.88 1.19 -11.46
N SER A 144 -2.76 2.27 -10.67
CA SER A 144 -2.71 2.16 -9.22
C SER A 144 -4.02 1.66 -8.62
N GLY A 145 -5.16 2.03 -9.20
CA GLY A 145 -6.46 1.53 -8.80
C GLY A 145 -6.54 0.01 -8.97
N LEU A 146 -6.16 -0.50 -10.14
CA LEU A 146 -6.13 -1.94 -10.42
C LEU A 146 -5.25 -2.69 -9.41
N LEU A 147 -4.02 -2.23 -9.18
CA LEU A 147 -3.11 -2.81 -8.18
C LEU A 147 -3.66 -2.66 -6.76
N GLY A 148 -4.33 -1.55 -6.46
CA GLY A 148 -5.01 -1.33 -5.19
C GLY A 148 -6.16 -2.29 -4.95
N GLY A 149 -6.92 -2.62 -6.00
CA GLY A 149 -7.94 -3.65 -5.98
C GLY A 149 -7.37 -5.04 -5.74
N LEU A 150 -6.36 -5.44 -6.51
CA LEU A 150 -5.72 -6.76 -6.42
C LEU A 150 -4.98 -6.95 -5.09
N PHE A 151 -4.15 -6.00 -4.68
CA PHE A 151 -3.16 -6.20 -3.62
C PHE A 151 -3.27 -5.22 -2.45
N SER A 152 -4.27 -4.32 -2.45
CA SER A 152 -4.34 -3.17 -1.51
C SER A 152 -3.09 -2.27 -1.56
N THR A 153 -2.38 -2.27 -2.68
CA THR A 153 -1.09 -1.60 -2.84
C THR A 153 -1.12 -0.64 -4.03
N SER A 154 -1.83 0.46 -3.90
CA SER A 154 -1.96 1.47 -4.98
C SER A 154 -0.71 2.35 -5.17
N GLY A 155 0.40 2.03 -4.45
CA GLY A 155 1.53 2.96 -4.31
C GLY A 155 2.32 3.28 -5.58
N PRO A 156 2.84 2.28 -6.32
CA PRO A 156 3.93 2.49 -7.29
C PRO A 156 3.71 3.56 -8.36
N PRO A 157 2.67 3.46 -9.20
CA PRO A 157 2.47 4.43 -10.27
C PRO A 157 2.11 5.82 -9.74
N LEU A 158 1.35 5.90 -8.63
CA LEU A 158 1.03 7.18 -7.98
C LEU A 158 2.26 7.84 -7.39
N VAL A 159 3.10 7.06 -6.70
CA VAL A 159 4.35 7.56 -6.12
C VAL A 159 5.23 8.14 -7.21
N PHE A 160 5.48 7.37 -8.29
CA PHE A 160 6.25 7.85 -9.44
C PHE A 160 5.68 9.15 -10.00
N GLN A 161 4.35 9.18 -10.27
CA GLN A 161 3.70 10.35 -10.86
C GLN A 161 3.76 11.57 -9.95
N CYS A 162 3.54 11.43 -8.62
CA CYS A 162 3.58 12.54 -7.68
C CYS A 162 5.01 13.03 -7.42
N TYR A 163 6.00 12.13 -7.29
CA TYR A 163 7.40 12.50 -7.05
C TYR A 163 8.07 13.15 -8.27
N LYS A 164 7.53 12.94 -9.47
CA LYS A 164 7.97 13.62 -10.69
C LYS A 164 7.58 15.10 -10.71
N GLN A 165 6.57 15.52 -9.94
CA GLN A 165 6.12 16.90 -9.90
C GLN A 165 7.08 17.79 -9.10
N SER A 166 7.02 19.11 -9.34
CA SER A 166 7.74 20.14 -8.57
C SER A 166 7.06 20.50 -7.24
N TRP A 167 6.27 19.57 -6.67
CA TRP A 167 5.56 19.78 -5.41
C TRP A 167 6.48 19.64 -4.20
N SER A 168 6.10 20.28 -3.08
CA SER A 168 6.76 20.02 -1.81
C SER A 168 6.56 18.54 -1.38
N ILE A 169 7.52 18.01 -0.62
CA ILE A 169 7.43 16.62 -0.10
C ILE A 169 6.16 16.43 0.72
N GLU A 170 5.75 17.48 1.46
CA GLU A 170 4.52 17.44 2.23
C GLU A 170 3.27 17.33 1.34
N ALA A 171 3.21 18.10 0.23
CA ALA A 171 2.11 18.02 -0.72
C ALA A 171 2.04 16.65 -1.42
N ILE A 172 3.19 16.07 -1.80
CA ILE A 172 3.27 14.72 -2.36
C ILE A 172 2.71 13.71 -1.37
N ARG A 173 3.23 13.70 -0.14
CA ARG A 173 2.81 12.78 0.92
C ARG A 173 1.31 12.90 1.23
N SER A 174 0.83 14.13 1.44
CA SER A 174 -0.58 14.37 1.79
C SER A 174 -1.53 13.97 0.66
N THR A 175 -1.13 14.20 -0.61
CA THR A 175 -1.95 13.80 -1.77
C THR A 175 -1.99 12.28 -1.93
N LEU A 176 -0.84 11.59 -1.79
CA LEU A 176 -0.80 10.12 -1.82
C LEU A 176 -1.66 9.50 -0.72
N LEU A 177 -1.50 9.99 0.52
CA LEU A 177 -2.28 9.51 1.65
C LEU A 177 -3.78 9.80 1.49
N ALA A 178 -4.17 10.92 0.85
CA ALA A 178 -5.57 11.20 0.54
C ALA A 178 -6.15 10.20 -0.47
N VAL A 179 -5.39 9.82 -1.52
CA VAL A 179 -5.79 8.74 -2.44
C VAL A 179 -5.97 7.43 -1.68
N PHE A 180 -5.04 7.09 -0.79
CA PHE A 180 -5.12 5.83 -0.02
C PHE A 180 -6.25 5.84 1.00
N THR A 181 -6.56 6.99 1.61
CA THR A 181 -7.71 7.13 2.50
C THR A 181 -9.01 6.87 1.75
N ILE A 182 -9.21 7.52 0.60
CA ILE A 182 -10.44 7.34 -0.19
C ILE A 182 -10.51 5.94 -0.77
N GLY A 183 -9.40 5.43 -1.31
CA GLY A 183 -9.31 4.05 -1.81
C GLY A 183 -9.57 3.01 -0.72
N GLY A 184 -9.03 3.22 0.48
CA GLY A 184 -9.27 2.37 1.65
C GLY A 184 -10.73 2.38 2.09
N LEU A 185 -11.38 3.56 2.11
CA LEU A 185 -12.82 3.67 2.40
C LEU A 185 -13.67 2.90 1.39
N VAL A 186 -13.40 3.07 0.10
CA VAL A 186 -14.12 2.34 -0.95
C VAL A 186 -13.91 0.84 -0.79
N ARG A 187 -12.68 0.38 -0.56
CA ARG A 187 -12.38 -1.04 -0.42
C ARG A 187 -13.00 -1.66 0.81
N VAL A 188 -12.93 -1.00 1.97
CA VAL A 188 -13.61 -1.45 3.19
C VAL A 188 -15.13 -1.46 2.97
N GLY A 189 -15.67 -0.42 2.31
CA GLY A 189 -17.08 -0.36 1.96
C GLY A 189 -17.52 -1.55 1.10
N ILE A 190 -16.74 -1.92 0.07
CA ILE A 190 -17.04 -3.09 -0.79
C ILE A 190 -17.00 -4.38 0.04
N ALA A 191 -15.99 -4.54 0.89
CA ALA A 191 -15.84 -5.73 1.71
C ALA A 191 -17.02 -5.93 2.69
N LEU A 192 -17.69 -4.85 3.11
CA LEU A 192 -18.91 -4.95 3.95
C LEU A 192 -20.11 -5.58 3.20
N PHE A 193 -20.11 -5.53 1.86
CA PHE A 193 -21.14 -6.15 1.03
C PHE A 193 -20.73 -7.53 0.48
N GLY A 194 -19.45 -7.93 0.70
CA GLY A 194 -18.89 -9.20 0.28
C GLY A 194 -18.64 -10.17 1.46
N THR A 195 -17.67 -11.07 1.28
CA THR A 195 -17.23 -12.00 2.32
C THR A 195 -16.27 -11.31 3.29
N LEU A 196 -16.74 -11.01 4.50
CA LEU A 196 -15.85 -10.52 5.56
C LEU A 196 -14.91 -11.64 6.04
N PRO A 197 -13.68 -11.31 6.43
CA PRO A 197 -12.79 -12.26 7.08
C PRO A 197 -13.41 -12.81 8.37
N GLY A 198 -13.00 -14.01 8.75
CA GLY A 198 -13.45 -14.64 10.00
C GLY A 198 -13.21 -13.76 11.24
N LEU A 199 -13.96 -14.02 12.30
CA LEU A 199 -13.88 -13.25 13.55
C LEU A 199 -12.46 -13.19 14.11
N ASP A 200 -11.69 -14.26 14.00
CA ASP A 200 -10.29 -14.34 14.46
C ASP A 200 -9.42 -13.23 13.80
N ILE A 201 -9.62 -13.01 12.49
CA ILE A 201 -8.91 -11.97 11.74
C ILE A 201 -9.41 -10.58 12.13
N MET A 202 -10.71 -10.42 12.36
CA MET A 202 -11.29 -9.14 12.82
C MET A 202 -10.76 -8.76 14.20
N PHE A 203 -10.60 -9.70 15.13
CA PHE A 203 -9.97 -9.47 16.43
C PHE A 203 -8.50 -9.07 16.28
N LEU A 204 -7.75 -9.73 15.40
CA LEU A 204 -6.36 -9.39 15.11
C LEU A 204 -6.24 -7.94 14.59
N ILE A 205 -7.11 -7.56 13.65
CA ILE A 205 -7.15 -6.20 13.11
C ILE A 205 -7.48 -5.19 14.21
N ALA A 206 -8.49 -5.46 15.02
CA ALA A 206 -8.89 -4.60 16.13
C ALA A 206 -7.74 -4.38 17.13
N ALA A 207 -7.01 -5.45 17.47
CA ALA A 207 -5.83 -5.38 18.34
C ALA A 207 -4.67 -4.60 17.71
N ALA A 208 -4.54 -4.61 16.37
CA ALA A 208 -3.50 -3.89 15.65
C ALA A 208 -3.77 -2.38 15.51
N ILE A 209 -5.03 -1.92 15.60
CA ILE A 209 -5.38 -0.50 15.48
C ILE A 209 -4.66 0.39 16.51
N PRO A 210 -4.66 0.09 17.82
CA PRO A 210 -3.91 0.87 18.81
C PRO A 210 -2.41 0.95 18.50
N LEU A 211 -1.81 -0.17 18.05
CA LEU A 211 -0.40 -0.21 17.65
C LEU A 211 -0.13 0.75 16.49
N VAL A 212 -0.95 0.69 15.42
CA VAL A 212 -0.81 1.56 14.25
C VAL A 212 -0.97 3.03 14.63
N LEU A 213 -1.96 3.38 15.45
CA LEU A 213 -2.19 4.75 15.93
C LEU A 213 -1.00 5.27 16.74
N LEU A 214 -0.48 4.45 17.67
CA LEU A 214 0.65 4.79 18.51
C LEU A 214 1.92 5.00 17.66
N VAL A 215 2.22 4.06 16.77
CA VAL A 215 3.37 4.15 15.87
C VAL A 215 3.24 5.36 14.93
N THR A 216 2.04 5.62 14.37
CA THR A 216 1.77 6.80 13.54
C THR A 216 2.05 8.09 14.32
N HIS A 217 1.61 8.16 15.57
CA HIS A 217 1.84 9.34 16.42
C HIS A 217 3.34 9.63 16.60
N PHE A 218 4.15 8.61 16.92
CA PHE A 218 5.59 8.76 17.10
C PHE A 218 6.29 9.02 15.76
N ALA A 219 5.97 8.28 14.71
CA ALA A 219 6.57 8.45 13.39
C ALA A 219 6.37 9.89 12.84
N ARG A 220 5.20 10.50 13.10
CA ARG A 220 4.95 11.89 12.73
C ARG A 220 5.85 12.88 13.46
N LYS A 221 6.17 12.66 14.72
CA LYS A 221 7.11 13.48 15.48
C LYS A 221 8.53 13.36 14.94
N LEU A 222 8.89 12.18 14.40
CA LEU A 222 10.19 11.95 13.79
C LEU A 222 10.31 12.53 12.37
N THR A 223 9.20 12.83 11.70
CA THR A 223 9.19 13.31 10.30
C THR A 223 10.15 14.48 10.02
N PRO A 224 10.28 15.52 10.88
CA PRO A 224 11.20 16.62 10.63
C PRO A 224 12.68 16.24 10.70
N TYR A 225 13.01 15.16 11.39
CA TYR A 225 14.38 14.73 11.69
C TYR A 225 14.90 13.64 10.75
N VAL A 226 14.01 13.02 9.97
CA VAL A 226 14.36 11.89 9.10
C VAL A 226 14.47 12.36 7.66
N ASP A 227 15.63 12.18 7.05
CA ASP A 227 15.83 12.45 5.64
C ASP A 227 15.03 11.47 4.77
N ALA A 228 14.15 12.00 3.94
CA ALA A 228 13.32 11.23 3.01
C ALA A 228 14.14 10.32 2.07
N LYS A 229 15.41 10.63 1.85
CA LYS A 229 16.33 9.82 1.04
C LYS A 229 16.58 8.45 1.69
N TRP A 230 16.89 8.42 2.98
CA TRP A 230 17.13 7.16 3.71
C TRP A 230 15.89 6.29 3.80
N VAL A 231 14.74 6.92 4.10
CA VAL A 231 13.43 6.22 4.11
C VAL A 231 13.18 5.54 2.76
N ARG A 232 13.43 6.26 1.66
CA ARG A 232 13.26 5.72 0.31
C ARG A 232 14.21 4.57 0.01
N ILE A 233 15.49 4.67 0.39
CA ILE A 233 16.49 3.61 0.15
C ILE A 233 16.10 2.34 0.91
N ILE A 234 15.73 2.48 2.20
CA ILE A 234 15.30 1.34 3.03
C ILE A 234 14.04 0.70 2.43
N ALA A 235 13.07 1.52 2.01
CA ALA A 235 11.86 1.01 1.36
C ALA A 235 12.18 0.19 0.11
N ILE A 236 13.01 0.72 -0.80
CA ILE A 236 13.41 0.04 -2.04
C ILE A 236 14.14 -1.27 -1.72
N ALA A 237 15.04 -1.28 -0.74
CA ALA A 237 15.77 -2.47 -0.36
C ALA A 237 14.84 -3.57 0.19
N LEU A 238 13.97 -3.23 1.14
CA LEU A 238 13.02 -4.18 1.73
C LEU A 238 12.03 -4.71 0.69
N LEU A 239 11.46 -3.82 -0.11
CA LEU A 239 10.51 -4.18 -1.17
C LEU A 239 11.18 -4.99 -2.28
N GLY A 240 12.41 -4.62 -2.66
CA GLY A 240 13.18 -5.36 -3.68
C GLY A 240 13.47 -6.79 -3.25
N LEU A 241 13.94 -6.98 -2.02
CA LEU A 241 14.15 -8.33 -1.45
C LEU A 241 12.85 -9.13 -1.41
N SER A 242 11.77 -8.54 -0.93
CA SER A 242 10.45 -9.20 -0.87
C SER A 242 9.92 -9.54 -2.27
N GLY A 243 10.06 -8.63 -3.23
CA GLY A 243 9.62 -8.86 -4.62
C GLY A 243 10.41 -9.97 -5.32
N ILE A 244 11.74 -10.00 -5.16
CA ILE A 244 12.59 -11.08 -5.70
C ILE A 244 12.20 -12.42 -5.08
N SER A 245 12.03 -12.46 -3.77
CA SER A 245 11.64 -13.68 -3.06
C SER A 245 10.29 -14.20 -3.52
N LEU A 246 9.27 -13.34 -3.64
CA LEU A 246 7.94 -13.70 -4.14
C LEU A 246 7.97 -14.25 -5.57
N VAL A 247 8.72 -13.63 -6.47
CA VAL A 247 8.89 -14.14 -7.84
C VAL A 247 9.57 -15.50 -7.83
N ALA A 248 10.67 -15.64 -7.08
CA ALA A 248 11.43 -16.89 -7.02
C ALA A 248 10.61 -18.05 -6.43
N THR A 249 9.80 -17.81 -5.40
CA THR A 249 8.97 -18.85 -4.77
C THR A 249 7.71 -19.20 -5.56
N SER A 250 7.19 -18.26 -6.37
CA SER A 250 5.96 -18.49 -7.14
C SER A 250 6.22 -19.03 -8.55
N ALA A 251 7.40 -18.81 -9.13
CA ALA A 251 7.76 -19.26 -10.48
C ALA A 251 7.69 -20.79 -10.67
N PRO A 252 8.17 -21.65 -9.75
CA PRO A 252 8.08 -23.11 -9.92
C PRO A 252 6.67 -23.67 -9.98
N GLY A 253 5.67 -22.96 -9.47
CA GLY A 253 4.26 -23.36 -9.54
C GLY A 253 3.52 -22.90 -10.80
N ILE A 254 4.22 -22.18 -11.71
CA ILE A 254 3.67 -21.65 -12.96
C ILE A 254 4.19 -22.43 -14.16
N PHE A 255 5.43 -22.92 -14.08
CA PHE A 255 6.14 -23.70 -15.08
C PHE A 255 6.34 -25.15 -14.60
#